data_00717c638944f020ff3c2f458a327d80
#
_entry.id   00717c638944f020ff3c2f458a327d80
#
_cell.length_a   1.000
_cell.length_b   1.000
_cell.length_c   1.000
_cell.angle_alpha   90.00
_cell.angle_beta   90.00
_cell.angle_gamma   90.00
#
_symmetry.space_group_name_H-M   'P 1'
#
loop_
_entity.id
_entity.type
_entity.pdbx_description
1 polymer ?
#
loop_
_entity_poly.entity_id
_entity_poly.type
_entity_poly.pdbx_seq_one_letter_code
_entity_poly.pdbx_strand_id
1 'polypeptide(L)'
;MRQPLSDRGRNRTTGDRKGKRRTAEPRVLTTMRLRGSLRRDLEATAARNRRSVADVAQELLEEALRMRECPGIYFAEEASGRTAKIGGTGLAVWEVLRDFTKDQDPERIRKAFPQLSRAQVTAALMYFKRYRDEVQSKIGANAALTPEAIEKRYPGLVRSAR
;
A
#
# COMPACT_ATOMS: atom_id res chain seq x y z
N MET A 1 -36.78 -44.13 44.85
CA MET A 1 -37.20 -43.04 43.96
C MET A 1 -36.19 -41.89 44.05
N ARG A 2 -35.33 -41.76 43.08
CA ARG A 2 -34.37 -40.65 42.97
C ARG A 2 -34.39 -40.13 41.53
N GLN A 3 -34.73 -38.85 41.37
CA GLN A 3 -34.68 -38.15 40.07
C GLN A 3 -33.26 -37.76 39.76
N PRO A 4 -32.79 -37.79 38.50
CA PRO A 4 -31.54 -37.22 38.11
C PRO A 4 -31.68 -35.78 37.63
N LEU A 5 -30.68 -34.98 38.00
CA LEU A 5 -30.50 -33.56 37.72
C LEU A 5 -30.21 -33.34 36.22
N SER A 6 -30.86 -32.31 35.67
CA SER A 6 -30.66 -31.79 34.30
C SER A 6 -29.31 -31.10 34.14
N ASP A 7 -28.52 -31.61 33.21
CA ASP A 7 -27.27 -31.01 32.76
C ASP A 7 -27.57 -29.86 31.75
N ARG A 8 -27.20 -28.64 32.12
CA ARG A 8 -27.31 -27.45 31.24
C ARG A 8 -26.07 -27.36 30.38
N GLY A 9 -26.16 -27.83 29.15
CA GLY A 9 -25.12 -27.66 28.13
C GLY A 9 -24.80 -26.18 27.87
N ARG A 10 -23.56 -25.77 28.20
CA ARG A 10 -22.99 -24.48 27.82
C ARG A 10 -22.50 -24.57 26.36
N ASN A 11 -23.30 -24.01 25.48
CA ASN A 11 -22.88 -23.81 24.06
C ASN A 11 -21.85 -22.70 23.99
N ARG A 12 -20.56 -23.06 23.90
CA ARG A 12 -19.44 -22.15 23.58
C ARG A 12 -19.32 -22.07 22.09
N THR A 13 -19.92 -21.07 21.48
CA THR A 13 -19.62 -20.66 20.11
C THR A 13 -18.22 -20.06 20.06
N THR A 14 -17.22 -20.87 19.75
CA THR A 14 -15.89 -20.42 19.37
C THR A 14 -15.96 -19.83 17.97
N GLY A 15 -16.05 -18.49 17.90
CA GLY A 15 -15.92 -17.75 16.65
C GLY A 15 -14.53 -17.94 16.06
N ASP A 16 -14.46 -18.76 15.02
CA ASP A 16 -13.26 -19.00 14.19
C ASP A 16 -12.92 -17.73 13.39
N ARG A 17 -12.13 -16.83 13.99
CA ARG A 17 -11.49 -15.72 13.28
C ARG A 17 -10.29 -16.27 12.53
N LYS A 18 -10.50 -16.97 11.44
CA LYS A 18 -9.48 -17.26 10.45
C LYS A 18 -9.03 -15.96 9.78
N GLY A 19 -8.15 -15.23 10.44
CA GLY A 19 -7.34 -14.21 9.79
C GLY A 19 -6.53 -14.87 8.69
N LYS A 20 -6.89 -14.58 7.43
CA LYS A 20 -6.18 -15.04 6.22
C LYS A 20 -4.73 -14.51 6.30
N ARG A 21 -3.82 -15.29 6.90
CA ARG A 21 -2.38 -15.01 6.89
C ARG A 21 -1.98 -15.02 5.42
N ARG A 22 -1.63 -13.85 4.87
CA ARG A 22 -0.96 -13.78 3.57
C ARG A 22 0.31 -14.60 3.74
N THR A 23 0.35 -15.77 3.12
CA THR A 23 1.57 -16.58 3.03
C THR A 23 2.60 -15.72 2.32
N ALA A 24 3.70 -15.41 3.01
CA ALA A 24 4.80 -14.68 2.39
C ALA A 24 5.30 -15.52 1.20
N GLU A 25 5.47 -14.87 0.07
CA GLU A 25 6.01 -15.51 -1.13
C GLU A 25 7.41 -16.09 -0.81
N PRO A 26 7.70 -17.33 -1.22
CA PRO A 26 8.98 -17.94 -0.93
C PRO A 26 10.11 -17.16 -1.61
N ARG A 27 11.13 -16.80 -0.83
CA ARG A 27 12.32 -16.11 -1.34
C ARG A 27 13.23 -17.11 -2.04
N VAL A 28 13.62 -16.80 -3.27
CA VAL A 28 14.59 -17.59 -4.04
C VAL A 28 15.95 -16.90 -3.99
N LEU A 29 16.99 -17.64 -3.65
CA LEU A 29 18.35 -17.11 -3.65
C LEU A 29 18.79 -16.83 -5.10
N THR A 30 19.17 -15.60 -5.38
CA THR A 30 19.76 -15.19 -6.66
C THR A 30 21.10 -14.51 -6.42
N THR A 31 22.12 -14.91 -7.16
CA THR A 31 23.45 -14.31 -7.09
C THR A 31 23.73 -13.51 -8.35
N MET A 32 24.16 -12.25 -8.19
CA MET A 32 24.53 -11.39 -9.31
C MET A 32 25.85 -10.66 -9.03
N ARG A 33 26.60 -10.37 -10.09
CA ARG A 33 27.78 -9.51 -10.01
C ARG A 33 27.38 -8.07 -10.30
N LEU A 34 27.65 -7.16 -9.37
CA LEU A 34 27.39 -5.73 -9.51
C LEU A 34 28.68 -4.99 -9.81
N ARG A 35 28.58 -3.89 -10.58
CA ARG A 35 29.67 -2.93 -10.69
C ARG A 35 29.94 -2.30 -9.34
N GLY A 36 31.23 -2.03 -9.02
CA GLY A 36 31.62 -1.52 -7.70
C GLY A 36 30.97 -0.17 -7.34
N SER A 37 30.69 0.71 -8.32
CA SER A 37 29.94 1.96 -8.10
C SER A 37 28.52 1.66 -7.63
N LEU A 38 27.77 0.82 -8.34
CA LEU A 38 26.40 0.47 -8.00
C LEU A 38 26.30 -0.20 -6.62
N ARG A 39 27.28 -1.05 -6.28
CA ARG A 39 27.34 -1.64 -4.96
C ARG A 39 27.48 -0.59 -3.85
N ARG A 40 28.40 0.38 -4.01
CA ARG A 40 28.57 1.47 -3.04
C ARG A 40 27.30 2.32 -2.89
N ASP A 41 26.60 2.60 -3.99
CA ASP A 41 25.35 3.38 -3.96
C ASP A 41 24.24 2.64 -3.21
N LEU A 42 24.13 1.30 -3.39
CA LEU A 42 23.22 0.46 -2.65
C LEU A 42 23.56 0.42 -1.15
N GLU A 43 24.84 0.26 -0.81
CA GLU A 43 25.32 0.25 0.59
C GLU A 43 25.03 1.60 1.27
N ALA A 44 25.29 2.72 0.61
CA ALA A 44 24.98 4.05 1.11
C ALA A 44 23.49 4.28 1.31
N THR A 45 22.65 3.79 0.39
CA THR A 45 21.20 3.89 0.48
C THR A 45 20.65 3.01 1.61
N ALA A 46 21.15 1.80 1.75
CA ALA A 46 20.79 0.87 2.81
C ALA A 46 21.14 1.45 4.21
N ALA A 47 22.34 2.04 4.34
CA ALA A 47 22.76 2.68 5.58
C ALA A 47 21.86 3.87 5.95
N ARG A 48 21.52 4.76 5.01
CA ARG A 48 20.61 5.90 5.22
C ARG A 48 19.23 5.45 5.69
N ASN A 49 18.72 4.38 5.11
CA ASN A 49 17.38 3.85 5.38
C ASN A 49 17.37 2.83 6.55
N ARG A 50 18.52 2.54 7.17
CA ARG A 50 18.69 1.53 8.22
C ARG A 50 18.10 0.16 7.82
N ARG A 51 18.34 -0.24 6.57
CA ARG A 51 17.85 -1.49 5.97
C ARG A 51 19.01 -2.33 5.43
N SER A 52 18.75 -3.60 5.14
CA SER A 52 19.75 -4.44 4.48
C SER A 52 19.95 -4.03 3.01
N VAL A 53 21.16 -4.25 2.49
CA VAL A 53 21.44 -4.03 1.06
C VAL A 53 20.56 -4.90 0.18
N ALA A 54 20.28 -6.12 0.61
CA ALA A 54 19.41 -7.05 -0.13
C ALA A 54 17.96 -6.54 -0.23
N ASP A 55 17.39 -6.02 0.87
CA ASP A 55 16.01 -5.49 0.85
C ASP A 55 15.91 -4.22 -0.01
N VAL A 56 16.92 -3.34 0.06
CA VAL A 56 16.96 -2.14 -0.79
C VAL A 56 17.12 -2.52 -2.27
N ALA A 57 18.00 -3.46 -2.58
CA ALA A 57 18.19 -3.92 -3.96
C ALA A 57 16.91 -4.57 -4.52
N GLN A 58 16.25 -5.41 -3.73
CA GLN A 58 14.98 -6.04 -4.13
C GLN A 58 13.90 -4.99 -4.40
N GLU A 59 13.72 -4.01 -3.51
CA GLU A 59 12.76 -2.92 -3.68
C GLU A 59 13.01 -2.13 -4.96
N LEU A 60 14.25 -1.72 -5.20
CA LEU A 60 14.61 -0.96 -6.40
C LEU A 60 14.39 -1.76 -7.69
N LEU A 61 14.66 -3.07 -7.68
CA LEU A 61 14.40 -3.95 -8.81
C LEU A 61 12.89 -4.09 -9.08
N GLU A 62 12.09 -4.29 -8.04
CA GLU A 62 10.63 -4.37 -8.15
C GLU A 62 10.05 -3.06 -8.71
N GLU A 63 10.51 -1.91 -8.20
CA GLU A 63 10.08 -0.59 -8.70
C GLU A 63 10.48 -0.39 -10.18
N ALA A 64 11.70 -0.73 -10.53
CA ALA A 64 12.18 -0.61 -11.92
C ALA A 64 11.36 -1.46 -12.90
N LEU A 65 10.97 -2.66 -12.51
CA LEU A 65 10.09 -3.54 -13.28
C LEU A 65 8.70 -2.93 -13.42
N ARG A 66 8.11 -2.45 -12.32
CA ARG A 66 6.79 -1.82 -12.31
C ARG A 66 6.74 -0.54 -13.15
N MET A 67 7.80 0.27 -13.12
CA MET A 67 7.91 1.47 -13.96
C MET A 67 7.96 1.12 -15.46
N ARG A 68 8.61 0.00 -15.83
CA ARG A 68 8.61 -0.50 -17.20
C ARG A 68 7.25 -1.03 -17.65
N GLU A 69 6.53 -1.70 -16.74
CA GLU A 69 5.19 -2.24 -17.01
C GLU A 69 4.11 -1.15 -17.04
N CYS A 70 4.28 -0.09 -16.26
CA CYS A 70 3.36 1.04 -16.15
C CYS A 70 4.07 2.37 -16.42
N PRO A 71 4.38 2.69 -17.69
CA PRO A 71 5.03 3.96 -18.05
C PRO A 71 4.22 5.16 -17.55
N GLY A 72 4.91 6.15 -17.01
CA GLY A 72 4.28 7.33 -16.39
C GLY A 72 4.05 7.21 -14.90
N ILE A 73 4.37 6.07 -14.29
CA ILE A 73 4.39 5.87 -12.83
C ILE A 73 5.85 5.92 -12.34
N TYR A 74 6.05 6.52 -11.17
CA TYR A 74 7.32 6.47 -10.43
C TYR A 74 7.05 6.23 -8.95
N PHE A 75 8.09 5.93 -8.18
CA PHE A 75 7.97 5.69 -6.75
C PHE A 75 8.68 6.78 -5.94
N ALA A 76 8.04 7.22 -4.87
CA ALA A 76 8.60 8.19 -3.95
C ALA A 76 8.38 7.75 -2.50
N GLU A 77 9.30 8.17 -1.63
CA GLU A 77 9.16 7.96 -0.19
C GLU A 77 8.16 8.97 0.38
N GLU A 78 7.24 8.49 1.19
CA GLU A 78 6.27 9.29 1.93
C GLU A 78 6.24 8.85 3.40
N ALA A 79 5.57 9.60 4.25
CA ALA A 79 5.40 9.23 5.66
C ALA A 79 4.72 7.85 5.85
N SER A 80 3.91 7.43 4.87
CA SER A 80 3.25 6.11 4.80
C SER A 80 4.10 5.03 4.11
N GLY A 81 5.38 5.30 3.84
CA GLY A 81 6.30 4.45 3.07
C GLY A 81 6.25 4.70 1.56
N ARG A 82 6.99 3.90 0.82
CA ARG A 82 7.08 3.99 -0.65
C ARG A 82 5.71 3.97 -1.30
N THR A 83 5.48 4.89 -2.22
CA THR A 83 4.16 5.11 -2.83
C THR A 83 4.30 5.34 -4.34
N ALA A 84 3.45 4.67 -5.13
CA ALA A 84 3.35 4.85 -6.57
C ALA A 84 2.70 6.20 -6.88
N LYS A 85 3.39 7.04 -7.67
CA LYS A 85 2.97 8.38 -8.07
C LYS A 85 2.87 8.53 -9.57
N ILE A 86 2.01 9.45 -9.99
CA ILE A 86 1.82 9.80 -11.41
C ILE A 86 2.89 10.81 -11.81
N GLY A 87 3.67 10.48 -12.84
CA GLY A 87 4.76 11.30 -13.33
C GLY A 87 4.34 12.73 -13.68
N GLY A 88 5.14 13.69 -13.22
CA GLY A 88 4.93 15.12 -13.47
C GLY A 88 3.83 15.80 -12.65
N THR A 89 3.19 15.09 -11.68
CA THR A 89 2.08 15.67 -10.90
C THR A 89 2.30 15.67 -9.40
N GLY A 90 3.14 14.79 -8.88
CA GLY A 90 3.29 14.56 -7.45
C GLY A 90 2.11 13.83 -6.78
N LEU A 91 1.00 13.59 -7.50
CA LEU A 91 -0.17 12.87 -6.98
C LEU A 91 0.11 11.36 -6.90
N ALA A 92 -0.31 10.74 -5.81
CA ALA A 92 -0.26 9.29 -5.71
C ALA A 92 -1.42 8.64 -6.51
N VAL A 93 -1.16 7.46 -7.05
CA VAL A 93 -2.18 6.70 -7.78
C VAL A 93 -3.42 6.44 -6.92
N TRP A 94 -3.22 6.10 -5.64
CA TRP A 94 -4.32 5.84 -4.72
C TRP A 94 -5.16 7.09 -4.42
N GLU A 95 -4.56 8.29 -4.37
CA GLU A 95 -5.27 9.57 -4.17
C GLU A 95 -6.24 9.84 -5.31
N VAL A 96 -5.76 9.68 -6.54
CA VAL A 96 -6.56 9.89 -7.75
C VAL A 96 -7.68 8.88 -7.88
N LEU A 97 -7.43 7.62 -7.51
CA LEU A 97 -8.38 6.52 -7.71
C LEU A 97 -9.26 6.20 -6.50
N ARG A 98 -9.07 6.87 -5.37
CA ARG A 98 -9.81 6.63 -4.14
C ARG A 98 -11.32 6.54 -4.34
N ASP A 99 -11.87 7.49 -5.06
CA ASP A 99 -13.31 7.61 -5.28
C ASP A 99 -13.78 6.92 -6.58
N PHE A 100 -12.84 6.34 -7.35
CA PHE A 100 -13.08 5.72 -8.66
C PHE A 100 -12.77 4.22 -8.73
N THR A 101 -12.60 3.55 -7.59
CA THR A 101 -12.24 2.12 -7.55
C THR A 101 -13.30 1.19 -8.15
N LYS A 102 -14.57 1.60 -8.11
CA LYS A 102 -15.71 0.84 -8.68
C LYS A 102 -16.00 1.22 -10.12
N ASP A 103 -15.94 2.52 -10.39
CA ASP A 103 -16.19 3.12 -11.69
C ASP A 103 -14.87 3.77 -12.17
N GLN A 104 -14.16 3.07 -13.02
CA GLN A 104 -12.87 3.48 -13.56
C GLN A 104 -13.04 4.33 -14.85
N ASP A 105 -14.05 5.20 -14.88
CA ASP A 105 -14.32 6.08 -16.01
C ASP A 105 -13.23 7.17 -16.13
N PRO A 106 -12.42 7.16 -17.20
CA PRO A 106 -11.34 8.13 -17.40
C PRO A 106 -11.82 9.57 -17.49
N GLU A 107 -13.02 9.81 -18.05
CA GLU A 107 -13.53 11.17 -18.22
C GLU A 107 -14.02 11.75 -16.89
N ARG A 108 -14.61 10.92 -16.03
CA ARG A 108 -14.97 11.34 -14.66
C ARG A 108 -13.73 11.64 -13.83
N ILE A 109 -12.69 10.82 -13.93
CA ILE A 109 -11.42 11.06 -13.25
C ILE A 109 -10.81 12.39 -13.74
N ARG A 110 -10.78 12.64 -15.06
CA ARG A 110 -10.28 13.89 -15.62
C ARG A 110 -11.09 15.11 -15.19
N LYS A 111 -12.40 14.96 -15.03
CA LYS A 111 -13.26 16.03 -14.52
C LYS A 111 -12.96 16.38 -13.07
N ALA A 112 -12.66 15.37 -12.25
CA ALA A 112 -12.29 15.53 -10.84
C ALA A 112 -10.85 16.05 -10.68
N PHE A 113 -9.95 15.70 -11.61
CA PHE A 113 -8.54 16.06 -11.62
C PHE A 113 -8.17 16.73 -12.95
N PRO A 114 -8.61 17.98 -13.22
CA PRO A 114 -8.42 18.64 -14.52
C PRO A 114 -6.94 18.89 -14.86
N GLN A 115 -6.04 18.86 -13.88
CA GLN A 115 -4.60 18.97 -14.08
C GLN A 115 -3.97 17.69 -14.69
N LEU A 116 -4.70 16.57 -14.72
CA LEU A 116 -4.21 15.33 -15.30
C LEU A 116 -4.47 15.24 -16.79
N SER A 117 -3.45 14.93 -17.56
CA SER A 117 -3.60 14.57 -18.97
C SER A 117 -4.26 13.20 -19.14
N ARG A 118 -4.78 12.91 -20.33
CA ARG A 118 -5.32 11.56 -20.66
C ARG A 118 -4.28 10.47 -20.42
N ALA A 119 -3.05 10.70 -20.82
CA ALA A 119 -1.96 9.72 -20.64
C ALA A 119 -1.69 9.42 -19.18
N GLN A 120 -1.73 10.43 -18.30
CA GLN A 120 -1.55 10.28 -16.85
C GLN A 120 -2.70 9.49 -16.20
N VAL A 121 -3.95 9.76 -16.59
CA VAL A 121 -5.10 8.98 -16.12
C VAL A 121 -5.00 7.53 -16.59
N THR A 122 -4.62 7.32 -17.86
CA THR A 122 -4.41 5.97 -18.41
C THR A 122 -3.32 5.23 -17.62
N ALA A 123 -2.19 5.87 -17.33
CA ALA A 123 -1.11 5.27 -16.53
C ALA A 123 -1.59 4.86 -15.13
N ALA A 124 -2.36 5.73 -14.46
CA ALA A 124 -2.94 5.42 -13.15
C ALA A 124 -3.90 4.22 -13.19
N LEU A 125 -4.76 4.15 -14.20
CA LEU A 125 -5.70 3.04 -14.39
C LEU A 125 -4.99 1.72 -14.75
N MET A 126 -3.95 1.77 -15.58
CA MET A 126 -3.11 0.61 -15.89
C MET A 126 -2.43 0.08 -14.63
N TYR A 127 -1.86 0.96 -13.82
CA TYR A 127 -1.26 0.61 -12.54
C TYR A 127 -2.28 -0.04 -11.60
N PHE A 128 -3.47 0.55 -11.45
CA PHE A 128 -4.54 0.01 -10.62
C PHE A 128 -5.02 -1.37 -11.08
N LYS A 129 -5.12 -1.59 -12.38
CA LYS A 129 -5.51 -2.89 -12.94
C LYS A 129 -4.52 -3.99 -12.53
N ARG A 130 -3.23 -3.67 -12.48
CA ARG A 130 -2.16 -4.63 -12.19
C ARG A 130 -1.88 -4.79 -10.69
N TYR A 131 -1.96 -3.70 -9.94
CA TYR A 131 -1.58 -3.64 -8.51
C TYR A 131 -2.77 -3.18 -7.64
N ARG A 132 -3.94 -3.75 -7.91
CA ARG A 132 -5.19 -3.37 -7.24
C ARG A 132 -5.11 -3.45 -5.73
N ASP A 133 -4.59 -4.55 -5.19
CA ASP A 133 -4.54 -4.81 -3.75
C ASP A 133 -3.66 -3.78 -3.02
N GLU A 134 -2.56 -3.37 -3.65
CA GLU A 134 -1.68 -2.33 -3.11
C GLU A 134 -2.41 -0.98 -3.03
N VAL A 135 -3.04 -0.56 -4.13
CA VAL A 135 -3.78 0.70 -4.19
C VAL A 135 -4.95 0.69 -3.19
N GLN A 136 -5.71 -0.40 -3.12
CA GLN A 136 -6.81 -0.55 -2.15
C GLN A 136 -6.31 -0.55 -0.70
N SER A 137 -5.16 -1.17 -0.43
CA SER A 137 -4.53 -1.14 0.88
C SER A 137 -4.16 0.28 1.32
N LYS A 138 -3.59 1.09 0.40
CA LYS A 138 -3.26 2.51 0.67
C LYS A 138 -4.53 3.34 0.91
N ILE A 139 -5.58 3.13 0.11
CA ILE A 139 -6.88 3.79 0.29
C ILE A 139 -7.47 3.45 1.66
N GLY A 140 -7.48 2.16 2.03
CA GLY A 140 -7.98 1.70 3.32
C GLY A 140 -7.17 2.23 4.50
N ALA A 141 -5.84 2.26 4.38
CA ALA A 141 -4.97 2.83 5.41
C ALA A 141 -5.24 4.33 5.62
N ASN A 142 -5.45 5.08 4.53
CA ASN A 142 -5.80 6.49 4.61
C ASN A 142 -7.19 6.71 5.21
N ALA A 143 -8.17 5.90 4.82
CA ALA A 143 -9.54 5.99 5.36
C ALA A 143 -9.61 5.67 6.87
N ALA A 144 -8.66 4.88 7.38
CA ALA A 144 -8.55 4.57 8.80
C ALA A 144 -7.95 5.73 9.64
N LEU A 145 -7.39 6.76 9.00
CA LEU A 145 -6.84 7.96 9.65
C LEU A 145 -7.96 8.98 9.93
N THR A 146 -8.94 8.60 10.75
CA THR A 146 -9.97 9.53 11.20
C THR A 146 -9.44 10.48 12.28
N PRO A 147 -10.06 11.67 12.47
CA PRO A 147 -9.68 12.57 13.56
C PRO A 147 -9.63 11.88 14.93
N GLU A 148 -10.59 11.00 15.20
CA GLU A 148 -10.67 10.23 16.45
C GLU A 148 -9.53 9.22 16.58
N ALA A 149 -9.16 8.56 15.46
CA ALA A 149 -8.05 7.62 15.44
C ALA A 149 -6.71 8.35 15.62
N ILE A 150 -6.57 9.54 15.04
CA ILE A 150 -5.39 10.40 15.19
C ILE A 150 -5.30 10.91 16.62
N GLU A 151 -6.39 11.43 17.20
CA GLU A 151 -6.42 11.91 18.58
C GLU A 151 -6.09 10.80 19.58
N LYS A 152 -6.63 9.60 19.36
CA LYS A 152 -6.31 8.43 20.20
C LYS A 152 -4.82 8.06 20.15
N ARG A 153 -4.19 8.19 18.98
CA ARG A 153 -2.77 7.83 18.77
C ARG A 153 -1.81 8.94 19.17
N TYR A 154 -2.24 10.20 19.03
CA TYR A 154 -1.45 11.39 19.29
C TYR A 154 -2.31 12.43 20.02
N PRO A 155 -2.54 12.27 21.34
CA PRO A 155 -3.40 13.17 22.11
C PRO A 155 -2.96 14.62 22.00
N GLY A 156 -3.90 15.52 21.72
CA GLY A 156 -3.66 16.95 21.58
C GLY A 156 -3.20 17.42 20.18
N LEU A 157 -3.06 16.50 19.21
CA LEU A 157 -2.70 16.89 17.84
C LEU A 157 -3.89 17.45 17.05
N VAL A 158 -5.09 16.94 17.32
CA VAL A 158 -6.32 17.38 16.66
C VAL A 158 -6.92 18.55 17.45
N ARG A 159 -6.72 19.78 16.98
CA ARG A 159 -7.47 20.95 17.50
C ARG A 159 -8.89 20.88 16.94
N SER A 160 -9.88 20.61 17.77
CA SER A 160 -11.28 20.81 17.40
C SER A 160 -11.48 22.28 17.09
N ALA A 161 -11.76 22.61 15.84
CA ALA A 161 -12.26 23.92 15.49
C ALA A 161 -13.64 24.07 16.17
N ARG A 162 -13.73 24.96 17.13
CA ARG A 162 -14.99 25.41 17.74
C ARG A 162 -15.65 26.44 16.82
#